data_abb0e7615752e97b3b52beccfa506f1b
#
_entry.id   abb0e7615752e97b3b52beccfa506f1b
#
_cell.length_a   1.000
_cell.length_b   1.000
_cell.length_c   1.000
_cell.angle_alpha   90.00
_cell.angle_beta   90.00
_cell.angle_gamma   90.00
#
_symmetry.space_group_name_H-M   'P 1'
#
loop_
_entity.id
_entity.type
_entity.pdbx_description
1 polymer ?
#
loop_
_entity_poly.entity_id
_entity_poly.type
_entity_poly.pdbx_seq_one_letter_code
_entity_poly.pdbx_strand_id
1 'polypeptide(L)'
;RSTGLARQIAEILQDEIMQGKLTVETRLPAEAELAERFRVSQPTVREAMKILAAKKLIRSKRGPKGGVFVNSPTLEAAAQSVHEATGWLVSLGVFELTDIIESRRKLGRVGIELACERADPEDCTRIEEALQNVANAGISDEDFCRLEVAFHQAIAQAGQNAVICFA
;
A
#
# COMPACT_ATOMS: atom_id res chain seq x y z
N ARG A 1 1.85 27.77 -17.86
CA ARG A 1 3.31 27.59 -17.74
C ARG A 1 3.73 27.12 -16.32
N SER A 2 3.14 27.64 -15.23
CA SER A 2 3.52 27.25 -13.86
C SER A 2 3.14 25.81 -13.49
N THR A 3 2.04 25.29 -14.01
CA THR A 3 1.58 23.90 -13.74
C THR A 3 2.55 22.84 -14.30
N GLY A 4 3.20 23.11 -15.43
CA GLY A 4 4.22 22.24 -16.01
C GLY A 4 5.47 22.16 -15.13
N LEU A 5 5.95 23.30 -14.61
CA LEU A 5 7.10 23.36 -13.71
C LEU A 5 6.81 22.69 -12.37
N ALA A 6 5.63 22.89 -11.80
CA ALA A 6 5.23 22.20 -10.56
C ALA A 6 5.23 20.68 -10.72
N ARG A 7 4.74 20.16 -11.85
CA ARG A 7 4.77 18.72 -12.16
C ARG A 7 6.20 18.20 -12.30
N GLN A 8 7.07 18.91 -13.02
CA GLN A 8 8.49 18.53 -13.16
C GLN A 8 9.22 18.48 -11.82
N ILE A 9 8.98 19.48 -10.95
CA ILE A 9 9.56 19.47 -9.60
C ILE A 9 9.04 18.29 -8.77
N ALA A 10 7.74 17.99 -8.85
CA ALA A 10 7.17 16.85 -8.18
C ALA A 10 7.77 15.53 -8.67
N GLU A 11 7.98 15.38 -9.98
CA GLU A 11 8.64 14.20 -10.58
C GLU A 11 10.10 14.06 -10.09
N ILE A 12 10.88 15.13 -10.07
CA ILE A 12 12.26 15.11 -9.57
C ILE A 12 12.30 14.69 -8.08
N LEU A 13 11.45 15.27 -7.25
CA LEU A 13 11.39 14.92 -5.83
C LEU A 13 10.88 13.49 -5.61
N GLN A 14 9.93 13.03 -6.42
CA GLN A 14 9.48 11.64 -6.41
C GLN A 14 10.63 10.69 -6.75
N ASP A 15 11.42 10.99 -7.78
CA ASP A 15 12.58 10.19 -8.17
C ASP A 15 13.64 10.17 -7.06
N GLU A 16 13.87 11.28 -6.36
CA GLU A 16 14.78 11.33 -5.21
C GLU A 16 14.30 10.45 -4.05
N ILE A 17 12.98 10.38 -3.81
CA ILE A 17 12.37 9.47 -2.84
C ILE A 17 12.55 8.01 -3.29
N MET A 18 12.23 7.70 -4.54
CA MET A 18 12.31 6.34 -5.08
C MET A 18 13.75 5.82 -5.15
N GLN A 19 14.74 6.71 -5.35
CA GLN A 19 16.16 6.38 -5.34
C GLN A 19 16.76 6.33 -3.93
N GLY A 20 15.97 6.57 -2.88
CA GLY A 20 16.43 6.56 -1.50
C GLY A 20 17.31 7.76 -1.11
N LYS A 21 17.40 8.79 -1.94
CA LYS A 21 18.10 10.05 -1.61
C LYS A 21 17.35 10.83 -0.54
N LEU A 22 16.03 10.76 -0.57
CA LEU A 22 15.12 11.23 0.46
C LEU A 22 14.49 9.99 1.10
N THR A 23 14.98 9.61 2.26
CA THR A 23 14.50 8.42 2.97
C THR A 23 13.18 8.69 3.70
N VAL A 24 12.47 7.62 4.02
CA VAL A 24 11.25 7.67 4.86
C VAL A 24 11.51 8.46 6.15
N GLU A 25 10.50 9.24 6.58
CA GLU A 25 10.58 10.14 7.74
C GLU A 25 11.60 11.29 7.60
N THR A 26 12.31 11.41 6.48
CA THR A 26 13.17 12.57 6.21
C THR A 26 12.30 13.81 6.05
N ARG A 27 12.68 14.89 6.73
CA ARG A 27 12.05 16.19 6.56
C ARG A 27 12.52 16.80 5.22
N LEU A 28 11.58 17.17 4.38
CA LEU A 28 11.89 17.89 3.15
C LEU A 28 12.38 19.31 3.49
N PRO A 29 13.24 19.89 2.63
CA PRO A 29 13.61 21.29 2.73
C PRO A 29 12.38 22.20 2.73
N ALA A 30 12.50 23.38 3.32
CA ALA A 30 11.39 24.36 3.35
C ALA A 30 11.02 24.82 1.93
N GLU A 31 9.76 25.27 1.75
CA GLU A 31 9.29 25.77 0.45
C GLU A 31 10.23 26.85 -0.13
N ALA A 32 10.82 27.71 0.72
CA ALA A 32 11.76 28.74 0.30
C ALA A 32 13.06 28.14 -0.24
N GLU A 33 13.62 27.13 0.43
CA GLU A 33 14.85 26.44 0.02
C GLU A 33 14.65 25.68 -1.29
N LEU A 34 13.48 25.02 -1.44
CA LEU A 34 13.13 24.34 -2.69
C LEU A 34 12.90 25.35 -3.83
N ALA A 35 12.31 26.51 -3.55
CA ALA A 35 12.12 27.57 -4.52
C ALA A 35 13.46 28.10 -5.05
N GLU A 36 14.44 28.29 -4.16
CA GLU A 36 15.80 28.67 -4.53
C GLU A 36 16.50 27.56 -5.34
N ARG A 37 16.46 26.31 -4.86
CA ARG A 37 17.06 25.15 -5.52
C ARG A 37 16.57 24.98 -6.96
N PHE A 38 15.26 25.10 -7.18
CA PHE A 38 14.64 24.91 -8.48
C PHE A 38 14.50 26.21 -9.31
N ARG A 39 14.91 27.37 -8.74
CA ARG A 39 14.81 28.69 -9.36
C ARG A 39 13.38 29.02 -9.81
N VAL A 40 12.41 28.77 -8.95
CA VAL A 40 10.98 29.00 -9.17
C VAL A 40 10.37 29.79 -8.01
N SER A 41 9.14 30.22 -8.16
CA SER A 41 8.39 30.87 -7.08
C SER A 41 7.94 29.86 -6.00
N GLN A 42 7.81 30.28 -4.74
CA GLN A 42 7.26 29.44 -3.67
C GLN A 42 5.85 28.88 -3.99
N PRO A 43 4.92 29.63 -4.62
CA PRO A 43 3.66 29.08 -5.07
C PRO A 43 3.82 27.87 -6.02
N THR A 44 4.82 27.89 -6.91
CA THR A 44 5.10 26.76 -7.81
C THR A 44 5.56 25.53 -7.03
N VAL A 45 6.41 25.71 -6.02
CA VAL A 45 6.83 24.63 -5.11
C VAL A 45 5.62 24.09 -4.33
N ARG A 46 4.76 24.97 -3.83
CA ARG A 46 3.56 24.54 -3.09
C ARG A 46 2.63 23.68 -3.94
N GLU A 47 2.47 24.00 -5.21
CA GLU A 47 1.71 23.14 -6.13
C GLU A 47 2.42 21.79 -6.36
N ALA A 48 3.75 21.75 -6.47
CA ALA A 48 4.50 20.50 -6.54
C ALA A 48 4.30 19.65 -5.26
N MET A 49 4.33 20.28 -4.09
CA MET A 49 4.08 19.58 -2.81
C MET A 49 2.66 19.02 -2.72
N LYS A 50 1.65 19.71 -3.26
CA LYS A 50 0.28 19.19 -3.34
C LYS A 50 0.20 17.94 -4.22
N ILE A 51 0.92 17.92 -5.34
CA ILE A 51 0.99 16.73 -6.23
C ILE A 51 1.60 15.54 -5.47
N LEU A 52 2.71 15.74 -4.76
CA LEU A 52 3.35 14.69 -3.97
C LEU A 52 2.45 14.21 -2.81
N ALA A 53 1.75 15.13 -2.15
CA ALA A 53 0.80 14.81 -1.09
C ALA A 53 -0.41 14.01 -1.62
N ALA A 54 -0.94 14.37 -2.79
CA ALA A 54 -2.01 13.62 -3.46
C ALA A 54 -1.57 12.20 -3.82
N LYS A 55 -0.28 12.00 -4.16
CA LYS A 55 0.32 10.67 -4.37
C LYS A 55 0.68 9.95 -3.06
N LYS A 56 0.36 10.53 -1.90
CA LYS A 56 0.71 10.00 -0.57
C LYS A 56 2.22 9.78 -0.35
N LEU A 57 3.08 10.44 -1.13
CA LEU A 57 4.55 10.36 -1.01
C LEU A 57 5.09 11.21 0.12
N ILE A 58 4.36 12.24 0.53
CA ILE A 58 4.72 13.13 1.63
C ILE A 58 3.53 13.38 2.55
N ARG A 59 3.83 13.74 3.79
CA ARG A 59 2.83 14.13 4.80
C ARG A 59 3.26 15.39 5.55
N SER A 60 2.29 16.20 5.94
CA SER A 60 2.53 17.41 6.75
C SER A 60 2.31 17.11 8.23
N LYS A 61 3.21 17.59 9.08
CA LYS A 61 3.09 17.55 10.54
C LYS A 61 3.04 18.96 11.09
N ARG A 62 2.07 19.27 11.94
CA ARG A 62 1.92 20.58 12.61
C ARG A 62 2.74 20.64 13.88
N GLY A 63 3.07 21.86 14.34
CA GLY A 63 3.72 22.11 15.62
C GLY A 63 5.16 22.63 15.50
N PRO A 64 5.85 22.91 16.63
CA PRO A 64 7.20 23.47 16.66
C PRO A 64 8.25 22.64 15.93
N LYS A 65 8.07 21.31 15.93
CA LYS A 65 8.88 20.34 15.15
C LYS A 65 8.15 19.89 13.89
N GLY A 66 7.23 20.71 13.37
CA GLY A 66 6.45 20.43 12.18
C GLY A 66 7.26 20.57 10.90
N GLY A 67 6.63 20.25 9.79
CA GLY A 67 7.22 20.31 8.45
C GLY A 67 6.57 19.30 7.53
N VAL A 68 7.14 19.18 6.35
CA VAL A 68 6.76 18.15 5.38
C VAL A 68 7.78 17.02 5.45
N PHE A 69 7.30 15.81 5.52
CA PHE A 69 8.14 14.61 5.68
C PHE A 69 7.82 13.61 4.56
N VAL A 70 8.83 12.86 4.15
CA VAL A 70 8.62 11.69 3.28
C VAL A 70 7.72 10.71 4.02
N ASN A 71 6.64 10.31 3.37
CA ASN A 71 5.68 9.38 3.96
C ASN A 71 6.18 7.95 3.87
N SER A 72 5.83 7.14 4.87
CA SER A 72 5.94 5.69 4.81
C SER A 72 4.54 5.14 4.62
N PRO A 73 4.14 4.72 3.41
CA PRO A 73 2.90 3.99 3.29
C PRO A 73 3.05 2.70 4.10
N THR A 74 2.08 2.44 4.98
CA THR A 74 2.02 1.12 5.61
C THR A 74 1.56 0.10 4.58
N LEU A 75 1.93 -1.16 4.79
CA LEU A 75 1.54 -2.25 3.90
C LEU A 75 0.01 -2.34 3.80
N GLU A 76 -0.69 -2.13 4.92
CA GLU A 76 -2.15 -2.12 5.01
C GLU A 76 -2.76 -0.99 4.16
N ALA A 77 -2.21 0.24 4.23
CA ALA A 77 -2.72 1.37 3.45
C ALA A 77 -2.48 1.16 1.94
N ALA A 78 -1.39 0.50 1.57
CA ALA A 78 -1.11 0.14 0.18
C ALA A 78 -2.06 -0.96 -0.30
N ALA A 79 -2.27 -2.02 0.50
CA ALA A 79 -3.20 -3.11 0.21
C ALA A 79 -4.64 -2.57 0.05
N GLN A 80 -5.08 -1.69 0.96
CA GLN A 80 -6.39 -1.05 0.86
C GLN A 80 -6.55 -0.27 -0.46
N SER A 81 -5.51 0.46 -0.89
CA SER A 81 -5.56 1.21 -2.15
C SER A 81 -5.66 0.29 -3.38
N VAL A 82 -5.00 -0.87 -3.36
CA VAL A 82 -5.11 -1.88 -4.41
C VAL A 82 -6.50 -2.52 -4.39
N HIS A 83 -7.02 -2.85 -3.22
CA HIS A 83 -8.37 -3.40 -3.06
C HIS A 83 -9.44 -2.47 -3.62
N GLU A 84 -9.39 -1.17 -3.28
CA GLU A 84 -10.32 -0.16 -3.79
C GLU A 84 -10.22 -0.03 -5.31
N ALA A 85 -8.99 0.03 -5.87
CA ALA A 85 -8.78 0.12 -7.31
C ALA A 85 -9.32 -1.14 -8.04
N THR A 86 -9.07 -2.33 -7.48
CA THR A 86 -9.57 -3.59 -8.04
C THR A 86 -11.09 -3.64 -8.02
N GLY A 87 -11.73 -3.27 -6.90
CA GLY A 87 -13.19 -3.18 -6.79
C GLY A 87 -13.81 -2.24 -7.82
N TRP A 88 -13.16 -1.12 -8.09
CA TRP A 88 -13.57 -0.18 -9.13
C TRP A 88 -13.48 -0.79 -10.53
N LEU A 89 -12.37 -1.45 -10.85
CA LEU A 89 -12.16 -2.08 -12.16
C LEU A 89 -13.16 -3.22 -12.41
N VAL A 90 -13.53 -3.94 -11.37
CA VAL A 90 -14.61 -4.96 -11.44
C VAL A 90 -15.95 -4.30 -11.69
N SER A 91 -16.31 -3.26 -10.93
CA SER A 91 -17.62 -2.59 -11.07
C SER A 91 -17.79 -1.91 -12.42
N LEU A 92 -16.69 -1.52 -13.09
CA LEU A 92 -16.68 -0.97 -14.43
C LEU A 92 -16.62 -2.05 -15.54
N GLY A 93 -16.60 -3.34 -15.18
CA GLY A 93 -16.49 -4.44 -16.14
C GLY A 93 -15.15 -4.51 -16.89
N VAL A 94 -14.09 -3.89 -16.32
CA VAL A 94 -12.74 -3.97 -16.88
C VAL A 94 -12.07 -5.29 -16.50
N PHE A 95 -12.35 -5.78 -15.28
CA PHE A 95 -11.93 -7.11 -14.82
C PHE A 95 -13.12 -8.04 -14.77
N GLU A 96 -12.98 -9.22 -15.36
CA GLU A 96 -13.94 -10.30 -15.20
C GLU A 96 -13.76 -10.95 -13.82
N LEU A 97 -14.88 -11.27 -13.16
CA LEU A 97 -14.85 -11.94 -11.86
C LEU A 97 -14.11 -13.29 -11.93
N THR A 98 -14.23 -13.97 -13.06
CA THR A 98 -13.53 -15.24 -13.36
C THR A 98 -12.01 -15.08 -13.31
N ASP A 99 -11.48 -13.95 -13.84
CA ASP A 99 -10.03 -13.69 -13.85
C ASP A 99 -9.51 -13.45 -12.42
N ILE A 100 -10.31 -12.76 -11.60
CA ILE A 100 -9.98 -12.53 -10.18
C ILE A 100 -9.95 -13.85 -9.42
N ILE A 101 -10.96 -14.70 -9.59
CA ILE A 101 -11.04 -16.01 -8.94
C ILE A 101 -9.85 -16.90 -9.39
N GLU A 102 -9.51 -16.89 -10.66
CA GLU A 102 -8.36 -17.65 -11.16
C GLU A 102 -7.05 -17.14 -10.57
N SER A 103 -6.83 -15.83 -10.59
CA SER A 103 -5.63 -15.19 -10.05
C SER A 103 -5.48 -15.49 -8.56
N ARG A 104 -6.55 -15.33 -7.77
CA ARG A 104 -6.58 -15.64 -6.34
C ARG A 104 -6.22 -17.11 -6.08
N ARG A 105 -6.78 -18.04 -6.85
CA ARG A 105 -6.46 -19.47 -6.71
C ARG A 105 -5.00 -19.76 -7.00
N LYS A 106 -4.41 -19.12 -8.02
CA LYS A 106 -2.99 -19.31 -8.38
C LYS A 106 -2.05 -18.71 -7.33
N LEU A 107 -2.32 -17.49 -6.88
CA LEU A 107 -1.53 -16.84 -5.84
C LEU A 107 -1.65 -17.56 -4.49
N GLY A 108 -2.87 -17.99 -4.12
CA GLY A 108 -3.08 -18.78 -2.91
C GLY A 108 -2.30 -20.07 -2.89
N ARG A 109 -2.18 -20.75 -4.05
CA ARG A 109 -1.35 -21.96 -4.16
C ARG A 109 0.13 -21.67 -3.88
N VAL A 110 0.68 -20.59 -4.44
CA VAL A 110 2.05 -20.15 -4.14
C VAL A 110 2.21 -19.83 -2.65
N GLY A 111 1.22 -19.17 -2.05
CA GLY A 111 1.20 -18.89 -0.60
C GLY A 111 1.27 -20.17 0.24
N ILE A 112 0.50 -21.20 -0.12
CA ILE A 112 0.52 -22.52 0.55
C ILE A 112 1.88 -23.20 0.40
N GLU A 113 2.46 -23.21 -0.80
CA GLU A 113 3.78 -23.81 -1.05
C GLU A 113 4.86 -23.16 -0.17
N LEU A 114 4.86 -21.83 -0.08
CA LEU A 114 5.77 -21.09 0.81
C LEU A 114 5.51 -21.36 2.29
N ALA A 115 4.25 -21.45 2.70
CA ALA A 115 3.89 -21.76 4.08
C ALA A 115 4.36 -23.16 4.49
N CYS A 116 4.23 -24.15 3.61
CA CYS A 116 4.74 -25.51 3.86
C CYS A 116 6.26 -25.55 4.08
N GLU A 117 6.99 -24.62 3.49
CA GLU A 117 8.46 -24.55 3.62
C GLU A 117 8.92 -23.74 4.86
N ARG A 118 8.11 -22.80 5.35
CA ARG A 118 8.57 -21.74 6.25
C ARG A 118 7.77 -21.58 7.53
N ALA A 119 6.55 -22.13 7.59
CA ALA A 119 5.68 -21.99 8.75
C ALA A 119 6.33 -22.54 10.02
N ASP A 120 6.26 -21.75 11.08
CA ASP A 120 6.61 -22.20 12.42
C ASP A 120 5.38 -22.82 13.15
N PRO A 121 5.55 -23.40 14.37
CA PRO A 121 4.43 -23.97 15.12
C PRO A 121 3.33 -22.95 15.47
N GLU A 122 3.67 -21.67 15.67
CA GLU A 122 2.68 -20.61 15.95
C GLU A 122 1.87 -20.28 14.70
N ASP A 123 2.52 -20.28 13.53
CA ASP A 123 1.87 -20.13 12.25
C ASP A 123 0.84 -21.24 12.00
N CYS A 124 1.23 -22.49 12.26
CA CYS A 124 0.33 -23.64 12.15
C CYS A 124 -0.89 -23.50 13.06
N THR A 125 -0.68 -23.08 14.30
CA THR A 125 -1.77 -22.85 15.27
C THR A 125 -2.73 -21.78 14.77
N ARG A 126 -2.21 -20.65 14.25
CA ARG A 126 -3.03 -19.57 13.69
C ARG A 126 -3.85 -20.02 12.48
N ILE A 127 -3.28 -20.84 11.61
CA ILE A 127 -3.98 -21.38 10.45
C ILE A 127 -5.10 -22.32 10.91
N GLU A 128 -4.83 -23.21 11.87
CA GLU A 128 -5.83 -24.14 12.43
C GLU A 128 -6.99 -23.39 13.09
N GLU A 129 -6.71 -22.38 13.92
CA GLU A 129 -7.73 -21.53 14.53
C GLU A 129 -8.59 -20.79 13.48
N ALA A 130 -7.95 -20.22 12.47
CA ALA A 130 -8.66 -19.54 11.39
C ALA A 130 -9.55 -20.51 10.61
N LEU A 131 -9.08 -21.73 10.32
CA LEU A 131 -9.85 -22.78 9.65
C LEU A 131 -11.06 -23.22 10.50
N GLN A 132 -10.88 -23.41 11.81
CA GLN A 132 -11.96 -23.78 12.72
C GLN A 132 -13.05 -22.69 12.75
N ASN A 133 -12.67 -21.42 12.73
CA ASN A 133 -13.61 -20.31 12.68
C ASN A 133 -14.45 -20.32 11.40
N VAL A 134 -13.87 -20.67 10.25
CA VAL A 134 -14.59 -20.83 8.98
C VAL A 134 -15.54 -22.03 9.02
N ALA A 135 -15.11 -23.13 9.64
CA ALA A 135 -15.86 -24.41 9.66
C ALA A 135 -17.08 -24.38 10.59
N ASN A 136 -17.25 -23.37 11.45
CA ASN A 136 -18.38 -23.26 12.36
C ASN A 136 -19.69 -23.08 11.59
N ALA A 137 -20.66 -23.95 11.85
CA ALA A 137 -22.00 -23.85 11.24
C ALA A 137 -22.79 -22.66 11.81
N GLY A 138 -23.58 -22.01 10.96
CA GLY A 138 -24.56 -20.98 11.37
C GLY A 138 -24.06 -19.54 11.29
N ILE A 139 -22.95 -19.27 10.60
CA ILE A 139 -22.47 -17.90 10.33
C ILE A 139 -23.18 -17.30 9.11
N SER A 140 -23.30 -15.97 9.08
CA SER A 140 -23.82 -15.24 7.93
C SER A 140 -22.84 -15.31 6.75
N ASP A 141 -23.35 -15.05 5.53
CA ASP A 141 -22.48 -14.96 4.34
C ASP A 141 -21.37 -13.91 4.50
N GLU A 142 -21.69 -12.78 5.15
CA GLU A 142 -20.73 -11.71 5.43
C GLU A 142 -19.64 -12.19 6.40
N ASP A 143 -20.02 -12.87 7.48
CA ASP A 143 -19.06 -13.44 8.42
C ASP A 143 -18.22 -14.53 7.77
N PHE A 144 -18.84 -15.39 6.95
CA PHE A 144 -18.11 -16.41 6.19
C PHE A 144 -17.03 -15.78 5.31
N CYS A 145 -17.36 -14.77 4.51
CA CYS A 145 -16.41 -14.07 3.67
C CYS A 145 -15.27 -13.45 4.47
N ARG A 146 -15.58 -12.82 5.62
CA ARG A 146 -14.57 -12.22 6.50
C ARG A 146 -13.62 -13.26 7.09
N LEU A 147 -14.16 -14.39 7.55
CA LEU A 147 -13.35 -15.47 8.14
C LEU A 147 -12.53 -16.20 7.09
N GLU A 148 -13.07 -16.38 5.89
CA GLU A 148 -12.34 -16.97 4.75
C GLU A 148 -11.14 -16.11 4.34
N VAL A 149 -11.29 -14.79 4.30
CA VAL A 149 -10.18 -13.86 4.08
C VAL A 149 -9.12 -13.98 5.18
N ALA A 150 -9.54 -14.05 6.45
CA ALA A 150 -8.62 -14.21 7.57
C ALA A 150 -7.83 -15.52 7.49
N PHE A 151 -8.46 -16.63 7.08
CA PHE A 151 -7.80 -17.90 6.85
C PHE A 151 -6.73 -17.83 5.76
N HIS A 152 -7.06 -17.23 4.61
CA HIS A 152 -6.07 -17.05 3.53
C HIS A 152 -4.93 -16.12 3.93
N GLN A 153 -5.21 -15.08 4.72
CA GLN A 153 -4.18 -14.20 5.27
C GLN A 153 -3.23 -14.94 6.22
N ALA A 154 -3.74 -15.82 7.08
CA ALA A 154 -2.90 -16.62 7.96
C ALA A 154 -1.93 -17.50 7.17
N ILE A 155 -2.39 -18.14 6.09
CA ILE A 155 -1.53 -18.93 5.19
C ILE A 155 -0.48 -18.04 4.51
N ALA A 156 -0.87 -16.90 3.97
CA ALA A 156 0.05 -15.99 3.30
C ALA A 156 1.14 -15.47 4.25
N GLN A 157 0.77 -15.15 5.51
CA GLN A 157 1.71 -14.71 6.55
C GLN A 157 2.71 -15.83 6.92
N ALA A 158 2.23 -17.06 7.05
CA ALA A 158 3.08 -18.23 7.31
C ALA A 158 4.11 -18.47 6.20
N GLY A 159 3.82 -18.06 4.97
CA GLY A 159 4.75 -18.07 3.86
C GLY A 159 5.91 -17.07 3.97
N GLN A 160 5.88 -16.14 4.93
CA GLN A 160 6.92 -15.16 5.24
C GLN A 160 7.41 -14.38 4.01
N ASN A 161 6.51 -14.10 3.07
CA ASN A 161 6.77 -13.32 1.86
C ASN A 161 5.83 -12.11 1.81
N ALA A 162 6.36 -10.93 2.13
CA ALA A 162 5.57 -9.70 2.21
C ALA A 162 4.83 -9.36 0.91
N VAL A 163 5.36 -9.74 -0.26
CA VAL A 163 4.72 -9.47 -1.56
C VAL A 163 3.51 -10.40 -1.74
N ILE A 164 3.62 -11.66 -1.37
CA ILE A 164 2.49 -12.63 -1.42
C ILE A 164 1.43 -12.25 -0.38
N CYS A 165 1.82 -11.79 0.81
CA CYS A 165 0.87 -11.27 1.80
C CYS A 165 0.10 -10.03 1.31
N PHE A 166 0.70 -9.27 0.41
CA PHE A 166 0.13 -8.06 -0.16
C PHE A 166 -0.80 -8.34 -1.35
N ALA A 167 -0.56 -9.40 -2.10
CA ALA A 167 -1.27 -9.76 -3.34
C ALA A 167 -2.58 -10.52 -3.05
#